data_c55bb07039d16428737ba447aacc99d5
#
_entry.id   c55bb07039d16428737ba447aacc99d5
#
_cell.length_a   1.000
_cell.length_b   1.000
_cell.length_c   1.000
_cell.angle_alpha   90.00
_cell.angle_beta   90.00
_cell.angle_gamma   90.00
#
_symmetry.space_group_name_H-M   'P 1'
#
loop_
_entity.id
_entity.type
_entity.pdbx_description
1 polymer ?
#
loop_
_entity_poly.entity_id
_entity_poly.type
_entity_poly.pdbx_seq_one_letter_code
_entity_poly.pdbx_strand_id
1 'polypeptide(L)'
;MNLDEINKFIDNLHFKTFDGVWANVKNRFPEMTKKDVRKIIKERKKDLHLRPNQTKPYMLKIFSTKPNSWFHDLMDNGKEGVPRYFHIFINQNTRYAVVYSLDSKNAAAVRETLKKFIDEYKPVKLTSDEEPAFVEKNNVELLKENKVSQYIVQHQNHSSLGVIDRFIKTLRIMNLPTASDKKQSHEKEFNTFTKEKMDEFVKIYNNTYHQTIKATPKEMMDNPNLEKEFIFSLLKKKEKQMSIKDFKLNEGERVRYAIDRDEKKKRFQFSPESYIIAGREGNNYVLQAKDGTVLVKPRFKLQVVKNNDYNKYPLSKTVPNQWNGKITEILEYYPRTNKYKVKFSVPNNNDYIDIIPAVNLRGRFPGRLSQLETEFRERQGLN
;
A
#
# COMPACT_ATOMS: atom_id res chain seq x y z
N MET A 1 28.84 -30.33 -4.36
CA MET A 1 27.97 -29.24 -3.86
C MET A 1 28.19 -29.14 -2.36
N ASN A 2 28.68 -27.99 -1.86
CA ASN A 2 28.95 -27.79 -0.43
C ASN A 2 27.65 -27.39 0.30
N LEU A 3 27.05 -28.35 1.00
CA LEU A 3 25.78 -28.16 1.71
C LEU A 3 25.90 -27.09 2.85
N ASP A 4 27.08 -26.98 3.43
CA ASP A 4 27.38 -26.03 4.49
C ASP A 4 27.44 -24.59 3.97
N GLU A 5 27.95 -24.39 2.74
CA GLU A 5 27.96 -23.09 2.09
C GLU A 5 26.52 -22.63 1.77
N ILE A 6 25.70 -23.52 1.23
CA ILE A 6 24.28 -23.26 0.95
C ILE A 6 23.53 -22.95 2.24
N ASN A 7 23.82 -23.70 3.28
CA ASN A 7 23.25 -23.51 4.60
C ASN A 7 23.60 -22.13 5.17
N LYS A 8 24.85 -21.74 5.15
CA LYS A 8 25.35 -20.44 5.62
C LYS A 8 24.75 -19.32 4.77
N PHE A 9 24.67 -19.51 3.45
CA PHE A 9 24.02 -18.54 2.57
C PHE A 9 22.55 -18.32 2.91
N ILE A 10 21.77 -19.41 3.11
CA ILE A 10 20.35 -19.32 3.49
C ILE A 10 20.18 -18.62 4.84
N ASP A 11 21.09 -18.82 5.80
CA ASP A 11 21.03 -18.16 7.11
C ASP A 11 21.25 -16.65 6.99
N ASN A 12 22.13 -16.22 6.13
CA ASN A 12 22.44 -14.82 5.91
C ASN A 12 21.38 -14.06 5.10
N LEU A 13 20.43 -14.75 4.45
CA LEU A 13 19.40 -14.09 3.66
C LEU A 13 18.35 -13.37 4.47
N HIS A 14 18.19 -13.67 5.76
CA HIS A 14 17.15 -13.11 6.65
C HIS A 14 15.71 -13.19 6.11
N PHE A 15 15.47 -13.79 4.94
CA PHE A 15 14.13 -13.96 4.39
C PHE A 15 13.35 -15.06 5.12
N LYS A 16 12.13 -14.76 5.52
CA LYS A 16 11.23 -15.69 6.23
C LYS A 16 10.16 -16.30 5.30
N THR A 17 10.25 -16.08 4.00
CA THR A 17 9.35 -16.69 3.01
C THR A 17 10.13 -17.64 2.10
N PHE A 18 9.52 -18.79 1.78
CA PHE A 18 10.14 -19.77 0.88
C PHE A 18 10.50 -19.15 -0.48
N ASP A 19 9.58 -18.36 -1.07
CA ASP A 19 9.82 -17.79 -2.40
C ASP A 19 10.99 -16.79 -2.39
N GLY A 20 11.17 -16.02 -1.30
CA GLY A 20 12.32 -15.15 -1.13
C GLY A 20 13.64 -15.93 -1.03
N VAL A 21 13.67 -16.98 -0.20
CA VAL A 21 14.85 -17.85 -0.10
C VAL A 21 15.14 -18.57 -1.43
N TRP A 22 14.10 -19.15 -2.05
CA TRP A 22 14.24 -19.85 -3.31
C TRP A 22 14.81 -18.98 -4.43
N ALA A 23 14.29 -17.76 -4.60
CA ALA A 23 14.76 -16.85 -5.64
C ALA A 23 16.26 -16.58 -5.53
N ASN A 24 16.76 -16.38 -4.30
CA ASN A 24 18.17 -16.10 -4.06
C ASN A 24 19.04 -17.36 -4.19
N VAL A 25 18.59 -18.50 -3.64
CA VAL A 25 19.31 -19.77 -3.77
C VAL A 25 19.42 -20.18 -5.23
N LYS A 26 18.35 -20.06 -6.01
CA LYS A 26 18.36 -20.41 -7.42
C LYS A 26 19.30 -19.53 -8.25
N ASN A 27 19.43 -18.25 -7.87
CA ASN A 27 20.35 -17.33 -8.55
C ASN A 27 21.82 -17.64 -8.21
N ARG A 28 22.12 -17.99 -6.96
CA ARG A 28 23.47 -18.28 -6.47
C ARG A 28 23.92 -19.71 -6.74
N PHE A 29 22.99 -20.66 -6.67
CA PHE A 29 23.20 -22.10 -6.82
C PHE A 29 22.19 -22.67 -7.84
N PRO A 30 22.44 -22.50 -9.15
CA PRO A 30 21.48 -22.85 -10.21
C PRO A 30 21.10 -24.35 -10.25
N GLU A 31 21.94 -25.21 -9.70
CA GLU A 31 21.74 -26.68 -9.61
C GLU A 31 20.70 -27.09 -8.56
N MET A 32 20.40 -26.20 -7.58
CA MET A 32 19.44 -26.53 -6.53
C MET A 32 18.01 -26.60 -7.05
N THR A 33 17.26 -27.59 -6.54
CA THR A 33 15.82 -27.68 -6.82
C THR A 33 14.97 -27.06 -5.72
N LYS A 34 13.73 -26.69 -6.06
CA LYS A 34 12.77 -26.21 -5.04
C LYS A 34 12.54 -27.22 -3.92
N LYS A 35 12.63 -28.53 -4.24
CA LYS A 35 12.43 -29.60 -3.29
C LYS A 35 13.57 -29.64 -2.27
N ASP A 36 14.81 -29.47 -2.71
CA ASP A 36 15.99 -29.47 -1.85
C ASP A 36 15.96 -28.25 -0.90
N VAL A 37 15.68 -27.08 -1.42
CA VAL A 37 15.56 -25.86 -0.60
C VAL A 37 14.43 -26.00 0.43
N ARG A 38 13.29 -26.59 0.07
CA ARG A 38 12.22 -26.87 1.03
C ARG A 38 12.65 -27.84 2.13
N LYS A 39 13.41 -28.88 1.79
CA LYS A 39 13.94 -29.86 2.74
C LYS A 39 14.86 -29.16 3.74
N ILE A 40 15.83 -28.38 3.26
CA ILE A 40 16.76 -27.60 4.09
C ILE A 40 16.01 -26.68 5.05
N ILE A 41 15.04 -25.92 4.55
CA ILE A 41 14.25 -24.99 5.37
C ILE A 41 13.43 -25.72 6.42
N LYS A 42 12.81 -26.86 6.06
CA LYS A 42 12.01 -27.68 6.98
C LYS A 42 12.87 -28.29 8.08
N GLU A 43 14.04 -28.80 7.73
CA GLU A 43 14.99 -29.38 8.69
C GLU A 43 15.49 -28.34 9.71
N ARG A 44 15.60 -27.08 9.30
CA ARG A 44 16.01 -25.98 10.17
C ARG A 44 14.90 -25.46 11.10
N LYS A 45 13.70 -26.03 11.04
CA LYS A 45 12.54 -25.58 11.82
C LYS A 45 12.32 -24.05 11.73
N LYS A 46 12.74 -23.43 10.61
CA LYS A 46 12.43 -22.02 10.35
C LYS A 46 10.95 -21.96 9.95
N ASP A 47 10.12 -21.25 10.72
CA ASP A 47 8.71 -20.99 10.42
C ASP A 47 8.59 -20.06 9.21
N LEU A 48 8.96 -20.56 8.04
CA LEU A 48 8.68 -19.91 6.79
C LEU A 48 7.20 -20.12 6.49
N HIS A 49 6.36 -19.16 6.87
CA HIS A 49 4.95 -19.20 6.55
C HIS A 49 4.79 -19.16 5.02
N LEU A 50 4.67 -20.33 4.43
CA LEU A 50 4.28 -20.51 3.04
C LEU A 50 2.82 -20.13 2.88
N ARG A 51 2.52 -18.83 2.79
CA ARG A 51 1.19 -18.41 2.36
C ARG A 51 1.11 -18.66 0.86
N PRO A 52 0.08 -19.41 0.38
CA PRO A 52 -0.13 -19.52 -1.04
C PRO A 52 -0.25 -18.11 -1.63
N ASN A 53 0.53 -17.85 -2.67
CA ASN A 53 0.47 -16.59 -3.40
C ASN A 53 -0.89 -16.51 -4.07
N GLN A 54 -1.87 -15.91 -3.42
CA GLN A 54 -3.12 -15.52 -4.05
C GLN A 54 -2.80 -14.33 -4.96
N THR A 55 -2.32 -14.66 -6.17
CA THR A 55 -2.23 -13.68 -7.24
C THR A 55 -3.63 -13.21 -7.52
N LYS A 56 -3.96 -12.01 -7.08
CA LYS A 56 -5.20 -11.35 -7.48
C LYS A 56 -5.04 -11.04 -8.98
N PRO A 57 -5.79 -11.69 -9.87
CA PRO A 57 -5.52 -11.63 -11.33
C PRO A 57 -5.63 -10.22 -11.90
N TYR A 58 -6.29 -9.32 -11.20
CA TYR A 58 -6.55 -7.94 -11.63
C TYR A 58 -5.69 -6.89 -10.92
N MET A 59 -4.71 -7.31 -10.12
CA MET A 59 -3.85 -6.38 -9.42
C MET A 59 -2.70 -5.98 -10.34
N LEU A 60 -2.77 -4.77 -10.89
CA LEU A 60 -1.66 -4.20 -11.64
C LEU A 60 -0.46 -4.03 -10.71
N LYS A 61 0.73 -4.35 -11.21
CA LYS A 61 1.97 -4.09 -10.46
C LYS A 61 2.15 -2.57 -10.29
N ILE A 62 2.59 -2.17 -9.11
CA ILE A 62 2.91 -0.78 -8.81
C ILE A 62 4.28 -0.49 -9.41
N PHE A 63 4.34 0.46 -10.32
CA PHE A 63 5.56 0.96 -10.93
C PHE A 63 5.33 2.39 -11.44
N SER A 64 6.40 3.13 -11.70
CA SER A 64 6.33 4.42 -12.36
C SER A 64 6.74 4.31 -13.82
N THR A 65 6.06 5.04 -14.70
CA THR A 65 6.49 5.23 -16.10
C THR A 65 7.66 6.19 -16.21
N LYS A 66 7.90 7.00 -15.17
CA LYS A 66 9.03 7.92 -15.07
C LYS A 66 10.14 7.23 -14.29
N PRO A 67 11.36 7.09 -14.84
CA PRO A 67 12.53 6.65 -14.09
C PRO A 67 12.76 7.54 -12.86
N ASN A 68 13.55 7.05 -11.92
CA ASN A 68 13.93 7.76 -10.70
C ASN A 68 12.74 8.35 -9.92
N SER A 69 11.64 7.57 -9.85
CA SER A 69 10.46 7.87 -9.03
C SER A 69 10.51 7.06 -7.74
N TRP A 70 10.18 7.69 -6.62
CA TRP A 70 10.34 7.09 -5.30
C TRP A 70 9.08 7.17 -4.47
N PHE A 71 8.92 6.21 -3.56
CA PHE A 71 8.04 6.33 -2.41
C PHE A 71 8.85 6.82 -1.22
N HIS A 72 8.21 7.53 -0.30
CA HIS A 72 8.77 7.81 1.02
C HIS A 72 7.71 7.70 2.11
N ASP A 73 8.14 7.36 3.32
CA ASP A 73 7.29 7.13 4.49
C ASP A 73 8.09 7.28 5.78
N LEU A 74 7.41 7.52 6.89
CA LEU A 74 7.99 7.57 8.23
C LEU A 74 7.68 6.28 8.99
N MET A 75 8.72 5.56 9.38
CA MET A 75 8.58 4.38 10.22
C MET A 75 8.81 4.77 11.69
N ASP A 76 7.80 4.51 12.53
CA ASP A 76 7.91 4.60 13.98
C ASP A 76 8.72 3.40 14.51
N ASN A 77 9.80 3.69 15.25
CA ASN A 77 10.70 2.70 15.83
C ASN A 77 10.31 2.25 17.25
N GLY A 78 9.14 2.67 17.72
CA GLY A 78 8.68 2.37 19.07
C GLY A 78 9.17 3.39 20.12
N LYS A 79 8.52 3.45 21.27
CA LYS A 79 8.80 4.46 22.32
C LYS A 79 10.23 4.41 22.86
N GLU A 80 10.82 3.22 22.88
CA GLU A 80 12.16 2.94 23.39
C GLU A 80 13.23 2.93 22.28
N GLY A 81 12.81 3.18 20.99
CA GLY A 81 13.73 3.14 19.87
C GLY A 81 14.61 4.39 19.78
N VAL A 82 15.91 4.18 19.58
CA VAL A 82 16.91 5.22 19.30
C VAL A 82 17.62 4.83 18.00
N PRO A 83 17.38 5.57 16.91
CA PRO A 83 16.54 6.77 16.75
C PRO A 83 15.04 6.48 16.89
N ARG A 84 14.26 7.51 17.18
CA ARG A 84 12.80 7.38 17.40
C ARG A 84 12.03 7.06 16.12
N TYR A 85 12.49 7.57 14.98
CA TYR A 85 11.86 7.38 13.68
C TYR A 85 12.91 7.09 12.62
N PHE A 86 12.45 6.52 11.49
CA PHE A 86 13.23 6.39 10.28
C PHE A 86 12.44 6.97 9.11
N HIS A 87 13.08 7.86 8.33
CA HIS A 87 12.57 8.31 7.05
C HIS A 87 13.05 7.37 5.96
N ILE A 88 12.13 6.65 5.38
CA ILE A 88 12.37 5.58 4.42
C ILE A 88 12.06 6.07 3.02
N PHE A 89 12.97 5.82 2.10
CA PHE A 89 12.78 6.02 0.67
C PHE A 89 12.97 4.70 -0.06
N ILE A 90 12.11 4.41 -1.04
CA ILE A 90 12.28 3.25 -1.91
C ILE A 90 11.91 3.61 -3.35
N ASN A 91 12.80 3.30 -4.28
CA ASN A 91 12.56 3.55 -5.70
C ASN A 91 11.42 2.67 -6.21
N GLN A 92 10.50 3.28 -6.96
CA GLN A 92 9.28 2.62 -7.44
C GLN A 92 9.56 1.49 -8.43
N ASN A 93 10.64 1.57 -9.17
CA ASN A 93 11.00 0.62 -10.22
C ASN A 93 12.15 -0.30 -9.78
N THR A 94 13.27 0.28 -9.38
CA THR A 94 14.48 -0.48 -9.01
C THR A 94 14.37 -1.18 -7.66
N ARG A 95 13.44 -0.76 -6.79
CA ARG A 95 13.31 -1.22 -5.40
C ARG A 95 14.50 -0.85 -4.52
N TYR A 96 15.43 -0.03 -5.00
CA TYR A 96 16.54 0.45 -4.19
C TYR A 96 16.03 1.28 -3.02
N ALA A 97 16.52 0.99 -1.83
CA ALA A 97 16.05 1.59 -0.59
C ALA A 97 17.14 2.43 0.06
N VAL A 98 16.72 3.56 0.64
CA VAL A 98 17.54 4.48 1.44
C VAL A 98 16.80 4.81 2.71
N VAL A 99 17.49 4.90 3.84
CA VAL A 99 16.88 5.17 5.13
C VAL A 99 17.72 6.18 5.89
N TYR A 100 17.06 7.19 6.44
CA TYR A 100 17.68 8.18 7.33
C TYR A 100 17.06 8.07 8.73
N SER A 101 17.88 8.17 9.75
CA SER A 101 17.42 8.23 11.15
C SER A 101 16.90 9.63 11.50
N LEU A 102 15.83 9.66 12.31
CA LEU A 102 15.18 10.87 12.80
C LEU A 102 14.88 10.73 14.29
N ASP A 103 15.14 11.77 15.06
CA ASP A 103 14.73 11.83 16.47
C ASP A 103 13.28 12.32 16.62
N SER A 104 12.79 13.02 15.62
CA SER A 104 11.43 13.59 15.58
C SER A 104 10.85 13.49 14.18
N LYS A 105 9.52 13.33 14.10
CA LYS A 105 8.77 13.39 12.85
C LYS A 105 8.22 14.79 12.51
N ASN A 106 8.78 15.85 13.13
CA ASN A 106 8.39 17.19 12.80
C ASN A 106 8.84 17.61 11.37
N ALA A 107 8.20 18.61 10.82
CA ALA A 107 8.45 19.04 9.44
C ALA A 107 9.90 19.50 9.19
N ALA A 108 10.58 20.07 10.19
CA ALA A 108 11.96 20.52 10.06
C ALA A 108 12.94 19.34 9.94
N ALA A 109 12.81 18.33 10.82
CA ALA A 109 13.66 17.13 10.75
C ALA A 109 13.41 16.35 9.43
N VAL A 110 12.16 16.25 8.99
CA VAL A 110 11.81 15.65 7.70
C VAL A 110 12.41 16.42 6.54
N ARG A 111 12.44 17.77 6.61
CA ARG A 111 13.04 18.64 5.60
C ARG A 111 14.55 18.39 5.41
N GLU A 112 15.28 18.22 6.51
CA GLU A 112 16.70 17.93 6.45
C GLU A 112 16.98 16.62 5.70
N THR A 113 16.23 15.58 5.99
CA THR A 113 16.40 14.29 5.29
C THR A 113 15.91 14.34 3.85
N LEU A 114 14.83 15.09 3.55
CA LEU A 114 14.39 15.36 2.18
C LEU A 114 15.48 16.08 1.38
N LYS A 115 16.10 17.11 1.96
CA LYS A 115 17.18 17.85 1.31
C LYS A 115 18.37 16.94 0.99
N LYS A 116 18.88 16.19 1.97
CA LYS A 116 19.96 15.21 1.77
C LYS A 116 19.62 14.21 0.66
N PHE A 117 18.38 13.67 0.68
CA PHE A 117 17.93 12.71 -0.31
C PHE A 117 17.83 13.31 -1.72
N ILE A 118 17.32 14.54 -1.84
CA ILE A 118 17.19 15.24 -3.13
C ILE A 118 18.58 15.54 -3.70
N ASP A 119 19.51 16.02 -2.88
CA ASP A 119 20.86 16.37 -3.28
C ASP A 119 21.62 15.14 -3.81
N GLU A 120 21.44 13.97 -3.19
CA GLU A 120 22.14 12.74 -3.53
C GLU A 120 21.48 11.99 -4.71
N TYR A 121 20.15 11.80 -4.66
CA TYR A 121 19.44 10.92 -5.60
C TYR A 121 18.69 11.65 -6.71
N LYS A 122 18.51 12.97 -6.61
CA LYS A 122 17.85 13.84 -7.61
C LYS A 122 16.53 13.22 -8.12
N PRO A 123 15.57 12.88 -7.25
CA PRO A 123 14.35 12.20 -7.64
C PRO A 123 13.52 13.07 -8.58
N VAL A 124 12.85 12.44 -9.56
CA VAL A 124 11.90 13.13 -10.46
C VAL A 124 10.54 13.24 -9.80
N LYS A 125 10.19 12.25 -8.97
CA LYS A 125 8.88 12.17 -8.31
C LYS A 125 9.01 11.53 -6.94
N LEU A 126 8.35 12.11 -5.94
CA LEU A 126 8.11 11.52 -4.63
C LEU A 126 6.61 11.22 -4.43
N THR A 127 6.34 10.05 -3.87
CA THR A 127 4.97 9.59 -3.57
C THR A 127 4.90 9.17 -2.12
N SER A 128 3.95 9.69 -1.36
CA SER A 128 3.71 9.34 0.05
C SER A 128 2.21 9.29 0.37
N ASP A 129 1.89 8.96 1.59
CA ASP A 129 0.60 9.27 2.18
C ASP A 129 0.46 10.75 2.56
N GLU A 130 -0.64 11.10 3.22
CA GLU A 130 -0.99 12.47 3.64
C GLU A 130 -0.44 12.78 5.06
N GLU A 131 0.80 12.32 5.40
CA GLU A 131 1.43 12.68 6.67
C GLU A 131 1.65 14.19 6.74
N PRO A 132 1.29 14.88 7.87
CA PRO A 132 1.38 16.33 7.98
C PRO A 132 2.75 16.91 7.65
N ALA A 133 3.84 16.22 8.02
CA ALA A 133 5.19 16.65 7.73
C ALA A 133 5.50 16.67 6.23
N PHE A 134 4.86 15.83 5.42
CA PHE A 134 5.09 15.77 3.97
C PHE A 134 4.34 16.86 3.20
N VAL A 135 3.23 17.35 3.75
CA VAL A 135 2.39 18.38 3.13
C VAL A 135 2.63 19.77 3.70
N GLU A 136 3.55 19.91 4.64
CA GLU A 136 3.96 21.18 5.21
C GLU A 136 4.54 22.10 4.13
N LYS A 137 4.21 23.39 4.20
CA LYS A 137 4.45 24.38 3.14
C LYS A 137 5.92 24.42 2.69
N ASN A 138 6.85 24.51 3.64
CA ASN A 138 8.28 24.63 3.30
C ASN A 138 8.85 23.32 2.70
N ASN A 139 8.30 22.16 3.06
CA ASN A 139 8.70 20.89 2.45
C ASN A 139 8.16 20.77 1.01
N VAL A 140 6.95 21.27 0.77
CA VAL A 140 6.38 21.35 -0.58
C VAL A 140 7.15 22.36 -1.45
N GLU A 141 7.56 23.50 -0.89
CA GLU A 141 8.37 24.49 -1.59
C GLU A 141 9.75 23.92 -1.95
N LEU A 142 10.44 23.25 -1.01
CA LEU A 142 11.70 22.55 -1.27
C LEU A 142 11.61 21.59 -2.47
N LEU A 143 10.53 20.80 -2.54
CA LEU A 143 10.31 19.87 -3.65
C LEU A 143 10.11 20.63 -4.98
N LYS A 144 9.34 21.72 -4.98
CA LYS A 144 9.11 22.55 -6.17
C LYS A 144 10.39 23.22 -6.69
N GLU A 145 11.18 23.80 -5.80
CA GLU A 145 12.47 24.44 -6.13
C GLU A 145 13.41 23.45 -6.82
N ASN A 146 13.40 22.20 -6.36
CA ASN A 146 14.21 21.12 -6.93
C ASN A 146 13.51 20.38 -8.10
N LYS A 147 12.38 20.90 -8.60
CA LYS A 147 11.58 20.31 -9.70
C LYS A 147 11.15 18.86 -9.46
N VAL A 148 10.95 18.49 -8.20
CA VAL A 148 10.45 17.17 -7.78
C VAL A 148 8.93 17.19 -7.76
N SER A 149 8.29 16.34 -8.54
CA SER A 149 6.83 16.18 -8.52
C SER A 149 6.40 15.44 -7.25
N GLN A 150 5.55 16.05 -6.43
CA GLN A 150 4.94 15.38 -5.29
C GLN A 150 3.59 14.77 -5.66
N TYR A 151 3.37 13.50 -5.23
CA TYR A 151 2.08 12.85 -5.35
C TYR A 151 1.65 12.28 -4.00
N ILE A 152 0.60 12.83 -3.44
CA ILE A 152 0.02 12.37 -2.18
C ILE A 152 -1.08 11.36 -2.49
N VAL A 153 -0.95 10.17 -1.92
CA VAL A 153 -1.92 9.08 -2.08
C VAL A 153 -3.10 9.34 -1.16
N GLN A 154 -4.28 9.45 -1.75
CA GLN A 154 -5.51 9.62 -0.99
C GLN A 154 -5.82 8.41 -0.12
N HIS A 155 -6.42 8.63 1.03
CA HIS A 155 -6.73 7.65 2.09
C HIS A 155 -7.41 6.35 1.58
N GLN A 156 -8.15 6.41 0.50
CA GLN A 156 -8.84 5.24 -0.08
C GLN A 156 -7.94 4.34 -0.95
N ASN A 157 -6.73 4.78 -1.30
CA ASN A 157 -5.82 4.11 -2.24
C ASN A 157 -4.51 3.62 -1.60
N HIS A 158 -4.51 3.26 -0.31
CA HIS A 158 -3.33 2.73 0.39
C HIS A 158 -2.62 1.57 -0.34
N SER A 159 -3.34 0.84 -1.19
CA SER A 159 -2.70 -0.18 -2.04
C SER A 159 -1.63 0.38 -2.97
N SER A 160 -1.65 1.68 -3.26
CA SER A 160 -0.63 2.36 -4.08
C SER A 160 0.73 2.45 -3.39
N LEU A 161 0.75 2.46 -2.05
CA LEU A 161 1.96 2.46 -1.22
C LEU A 161 2.49 1.04 -0.92
N GLY A 162 1.86 0.01 -1.46
CA GLY A 162 2.18 -1.39 -1.14
C GLY A 162 3.62 -1.83 -1.41
N VAL A 163 4.44 -1.03 -2.09
CA VAL A 163 5.88 -1.26 -2.27
C VAL A 163 6.62 -0.88 -0.99
N ILE A 164 6.41 0.34 -0.49
CA ILE A 164 7.08 0.81 0.73
C ILE A 164 6.57 0.06 1.97
N ASP A 165 5.26 -0.18 2.08
CA ASP A 165 4.68 -1.02 3.13
C ASP A 165 5.31 -2.40 3.20
N ARG A 166 5.55 -3.01 2.02
CA ARG A 166 6.18 -4.32 1.94
C ARG A 166 7.65 -4.27 2.34
N PHE A 167 8.36 -3.21 1.98
CA PHE A 167 9.73 -3.01 2.40
C PHE A 167 9.84 -2.86 3.92
N ILE A 168 9.04 -1.97 4.54
CA ILE A 168 8.97 -1.80 5.99
C ILE A 168 8.66 -3.15 6.68
N LYS A 169 7.69 -3.89 6.13
CA LYS A 169 7.38 -5.23 6.63
C LYS A 169 8.56 -6.18 6.50
N THR A 170 9.33 -6.11 5.42
CA THR A 170 10.52 -6.95 5.21
C THR A 170 11.57 -6.63 6.27
N LEU A 171 11.86 -5.35 6.54
CA LEU A 171 12.78 -4.94 7.60
C LEU A 171 12.35 -5.50 8.97
N ARG A 172 11.07 -5.34 9.32
CA ARG A 172 10.54 -5.91 10.58
C ARG A 172 10.66 -7.42 10.65
N ILE A 173 10.48 -8.13 9.53
CA ILE A 173 10.67 -9.58 9.47
C ILE A 173 12.15 -9.95 9.61
N MET A 174 13.06 -9.19 9.02
CA MET A 174 14.50 -9.41 9.17
C MET A 174 14.95 -9.23 10.62
N ASN A 175 14.30 -8.33 11.35
CA ASN A 175 14.58 -8.07 12.78
C ASN A 175 13.97 -9.10 13.74
N LEU A 176 13.13 -10.02 13.29
CA LEU A 176 12.57 -11.04 14.17
C LEU A 176 13.65 -12.05 14.59
N PRO A 177 13.64 -12.52 15.86
CA PRO A 177 14.62 -13.48 16.36
C PRO A 177 14.61 -14.76 15.53
N THR A 178 15.77 -15.32 15.34
CA THR A 178 15.92 -16.67 14.82
C THR A 178 15.63 -17.69 15.93
N ALA A 179 15.47 -18.98 15.59
CA ALA A 179 15.22 -20.01 16.60
C ALA A 179 16.37 -20.15 17.61
N SER A 180 17.59 -19.75 17.26
CA SER A 180 18.77 -19.70 18.14
C SER A 180 18.70 -18.55 19.13
N ASP A 181 18.08 -17.44 18.78
CA ASP A 181 18.07 -16.22 19.59
C ASP A 181 16.98 -16.24 20.67
N LYS A 182 15.96 -17.10 20.53
CA LYS A 182 14.80 -17.21 21.45
C LYS A 182 15.18 -17.62 22.88
N LYS A 183 16.40 -18.09 23.10
CA LYS A 183 16.87 -18.51 24.43
C LYS A 183 17.50 -17.37 25.27
N GLN A 184 17.77 -16.21 24.68
CA GLN A 184 18.59 -15.17 25.33
C GLN A 184 18.01 -13.77 25.42
N SER A 185 16.86 -13.46 24.79
CA SER A 185 16.42 -12.06 24.69
C SER A 185 14.94 -11.86 25.00
N HIS A 186 14.65 -10.81 25.72
CA HIS A 186 13.29 -10.31 25.98
C HIS A 186 12.66 -9.84 24.65
N GLU A 187 11.36 -10.15 24.43
CA GLU A 187 10.60 -9.81 23.20
C GLU A 187 10.67 -8.32 22.79
N LYS A 188 11.02 -7.43 23.72
CA LYS A 188 11.10 -5.98 23.47
C LYS A 188 12.26 -5.55 22.56
N GLU A 189 13.41 -6.24 22.61
CA GLU A 189 14.60 -5.87 21.81
C GLU A 189 14.42 -6.05 20.29
N PHE A 190 13.45 -6.87 19.88
CA PHE A 190 13.22 -7.15 18.45
C PHE A 190 12.22 -6.20 17.78
N ASN A 191 11.60 -5.30 18.55
CA ASN A 191 10.64 -4.34 18.01
C ASN A 191 11.28 -3.02 17.60
N THR A 192 12.54 -2.78 18.00
CA THR A 192 13.28 -1.56 17.73
C THR A 192 14.52 -1.84 16.88
N PHE A 193 15.02 -0.82 16.19
CA PHE A 193 16.23 -0.86 15.39
C PHE A 193 17.21 0.16 15.91
N THR A 194 18.49 -0.21 16.04
CA THR A 194 19.56 0.79 16.08
C THR A 194 19.83 1.29 14.65
N LYS A 195 20.52 2.42 14.55
CA LYS A 195 20.90 2.96 13.24
C LYS A 195 21.77 1.96 12.46
N GLU A 196 22.78 1.39 13.11
CA GLU A 196 23.74 0.44 12.52
C GLU A 196 23.01 -0.80 11.98
N LYS A 197 22.08 -1.34 12.76
CA LYS A 197 21.28 -2.50 12.35
C LYS A 197 20.35 -2.18 11.19
N MET A 198 19.77 -0.99 11.16
CA MET A 198 18.97 -0.53 10.02
C MET A 198 19.83 -0.41 8.76
N ASP A 199 20.98 0.21 8.86
CA ASP A 199 21.94 0.38 7.74
C ASP A 199 22.40 -0.98 7.19
N GLU A 200 22.69 -1.95 8.08
CA GLU A 200 23.01 -3.32 7.70
C GLU A 200 21.86 -4.00 6.93
N PHE A 201 20.63 -3.91 7.44
CA PHE A 201 19.48 -4.53 6.79
C PHE A 201 19.14 -3.91 5.45
N VAL A 202 19.27 -2.59 5.32
CA VAL A 202 19.12 -1.88 4.04
C VAL A 202 20.19 -2.32 3.05
N LYS A 203 21.44 -2.48 3.49
CA LYS A 203 22.54 -2.99 2.66
C LYS A 203 22.26 -4.42 2.20
N ILE A 204 21.83 -5.31 3.10
CA ILE A 204 21.44 -6.68 2.74
C ILE A 204 20.29 -6.67 1.73
N TYR A 205 19.25 -5.88 1.98
CA TYR A 205 18.10 -5.77 1.09
C TYR A 205 18.50 -5.32 -0.32
N ASN A 206 19.31 -4.26 -0.42
CA ASN A 206 19.74 -3.70 -1.70
C ASN A 206 20.63 -4.65 -2.51
N ASN A 207 21.35 -5.56 -1.84
CA ASN A 207 22.22 -6.56 -2.49
C ASN A 207 21.55 -7.94 -2.63
N THR A 208 20.26 -8.07 -2.26
CA THR A 208 19.53 -9.34 -2.40
C THR A 208 18.72 -9.36 -3.68
N TYR A 209 18.75 -10.50 -4.39
CA TYR A 209 17.99 -10.69 -5.62
C TYR A 209 16.49 -10.63 -5.38
N HIS A 210 15.80 -9.80 -6.15
CA HIS A 210 14.35 -9.62 -6.10
C HIS A 210 13.67 -10.24 -7.34
N GLN A 211 12.85 -11.26 -7.11
CA GLN A 211 12.14 -11.95 -8.19
C GLN A 211 11.25 -11.00 -9.03
N THR A 212 10.78 -9.90 -8.46
CA THR A 212 9.90 -8.96 -9.17
C THR A 212 10.64 -8.18 -10.24
N ILE A 213 11.87 -7.72 -9.94
CA ILE A 213 12.71 -6.92 -10.83
C ILE A 213 13.76 -7.75 -11.57
N LYS A 214 13.93 -9.04 -11.19
CA LYS A 214 14.88 -9.99 -11.79
C LYS A 214 16.35 -9.61 -11.65
N ALA A 215 16.67 -8.80 -10.65
CA ALA A 215 18.00 -8.33 -10.30
C ALA A 215 18.05 -7.97 -8.82
N THR A 216 19.20 -7.57 -8.30
CA THR A 216 19.27 -6.87 -7.01
C THR A 216 18.83 -5.41 -7.20
N PRO A 217 18.25 -4.76 -6.17
CA PRO A 217 17.96 -3.33 -6.21
C PRO A 217 19.17 -2.48 -6.58
N LYS A 218 20.36 -2.87 -6.09
CA LYS A 218 21.59 -2.17 -6.39
C LYS A 218 21.97 -2.27 -7.87
N GLU A 219 21.96 -3.46 -8.46
CA GLU A 219 22.22 -3.66 -9.90
C GLU A 219 21.26 -2.83 -10.77
N MET A 220 19.98 -2.81 -10.38
CA MET A 220 18.97 -2.02 -11.09
C MET A 220 19.20 -0.52 -10.97
N MET A 221 19.69 -0.05 -9.81
CA MET A 221 19.96 1.36 -9.57
C MET A 221 21.22 1.82 -10.28
N ASP A 222 22.25 0.97 -10.30
CA ASP A 222 23.54 1.26 -10.95
C ASP A 222 23.44 1.19 -12.48
N ASN A 223 22.39 0.55 -13.04
CA ASN A 223 22.20 0.42 -14.48
C ASN A 223 20.84 0.97 -14.96
N PRO A 224 20.79 2.23 -15.39
CA PRO A 224 19.56 2.88 -15.86
C PRO A 224 18.88 2.17 -17.06
N ASN A 225 19.61 1.39 -17.84
CA ASN A 225 19.03 0.65 -18.95
C ASN A 225 18.19 -0.52 -18.47
N LEU A 226 18.60 -1.21 -17.41
CA LEU A 226 17.79 -2.27 -16.78
C LEU A 226 16.46 -1.69 -16.23
N GLU A 227 16.49 -0.49 -15.63
CA GLU A 227 15.26 0.17 -15.19
C GLU A 227 14.31 0.45 -16.36
N LYS A 228 14.83 0.99 -17.48
CA LYS A 228 14.04 1.27 -18.69
C LYS A 228 13.43 -0.01 -19.28
N GLU A 229 14.21 -1.08 -19.41
CA GLU A 229 13.73 -2.38 -19.88
C GLU A 229 12.64 -2.95 -18.98
N PHE A 230 12.81 -2.84 -17.67
CA PHE A 230 11.82 -3.25 -16.69
C PHE A 230 10.52 -2.47 -16.85
N ILE A 231 10.58 -1.14 -16.92
CA ILE A 231 9.41 -0.26 -17.18
C ILE A 231 8.69 -0.69 -18.46
N PHE A 232 9.44 -0.88 -19.56
CA PHE A 232 8.87 -1.30 -20.82
C PHE A 232 8.19 -2.67 -20.75
N SER A 233 8.81 -3.63 -20.05
CA SER A 233 8.22 -4.95 -19.82
C SER A 233 6.91 -4.88 -19.03
N LEU A 234 6.83 -3.96 -18.07
CA LEU A 234 5.61 -3.76 -17.28
C LEU A 234 4.52 -3.04 -18.05
N LEU A 235 4.88 -2.07 -18.91
CA LEU A 235 3.94 -1.41 -19.82
C LEU A 235 3.29 -2.41 -20.76
N LYS A 236 4.09 -3.26 -21.44
CA LYS A 236 3.55 -4.33 -22.28
C LYS A 236 2.61 -5.29 -21.53
N LYS A 237 2.97 -5.65 -20.29
CA LYS A 237 2.11 -6.50 -19.46
C LYS A 237 0.82 -5.79 -19.06
N LYS A 238 0.90 -4.49 -18.75
CA LYS A 238 -0.27 -3.67 -18.44
C LYS A 238 -1.22 -3.56 -19.63
N GLU A 239 -0.69 -3.29 -20.82
CA GLU A 239 -1.47 -3.25 -22.05
C GLU A 239 -2.18 -4.58 -22.31
N LYS A 240 -1.44 -5.69 -22.22
CA LYS A 240 -2.00 -7.03 -22.34
C LYS A 240 -3.09 -7.32 -21.31
N GLN A 241 -2.92 -6.92 -20.04
CA GLN A 241 -3.93 -7.08 -19.01
C GLN A 241 -5.16 -6.21 -19.25
N MET A 242 -4.97 -4.97 -19.71
CA MET A 242 -6.08 -4.06 -20.03
C MET A 242 -6.84 -4.46 -21.29
N SER A 243 -6.23 -5.22 -22.19
CA SER A 243 -6.89 -5.78 -23.39
C SER A 243 -7.70 -7.05 -23.08
N ILE A 244 -7.53 -7.66 -21.91
CA ILE A 244 -8.34 -8.80 -21.50
C ILE A 244 -9.78 -8.30 -21.27
N LYS A 245 -10.74 -8.91 -21.99
CA LYS A 245 -12.17 -8.55 -21.96
C LYS A 245 -12.75 -8.43 -20.57
N ASP A 246 -12.31 -9.30 -19.64
CA ASP A 246 -12.74 -9.34 -18.25
C ASP A 246 -12.12 -8.24 -17.35
N PHE A 247 -11.16 -7.47 -17.85
CA PHE A 247 -10.54 -6.40 -17.06
C PHE A 247 -11.42 -5.16 -16.96
N LYS A 248 -12.10 -4.80 -18.07
CA LYS A 248 -13.06 -3.71 -18.08
C LYS A 248 -14.42 -4.28 -17.69
N LEU A 249 -15.08 -3.59 -16.77
CA LEU A 249 -16.46 -3.89 -16.40
C LEU A 249 -17.36 -2.83 -17.04
N ASN A 250 -18.53 -3.27 -17.49
CA ASN A 250 -19.53 -2.41 -18.10
C ASN A 250 -20.60 -2.03 -17.07
N GLU A 251 -21.26 -0.92 -17.30
CA GLU A 251 -22.45 -0.53 -16.56
C GLU A 251 -23.52 -1.63 -16.67
N GLY A 252 -24.26 -1.86 -15.61
CA GLY A 252 -25.25 -2.94 -15.51
C GLY A 252 -24.67 -4.31 -15.09
N GLU A 253 -23.37 -4.53 -15.16
CA GLU A 253 -22.77 -5.79 -14.69
C GLU A 253 -22.91 -5.95 -13.17
N ARG A 254 -23.19 -7.20 -12.73
CA ARG A 254 -23.25 -7.54 -11.30
C ARG A 254 -21.90 -7.95 -10.77
N VAL A 255 -21.51 -7.36 -9.65
CA VAL A 255 -20.22 -7.61 -9.00
C VAL A 255 -20.38 -7.79 -7.49
N ARG A 256 -19.41 -8.47 -6.87
CA ARG A 256 -19.16 -8.46 -5.43
C ARG A 256 -17.86 -7.73 -5.17
N TYR A 257 -17.73 -7.14 -4.00
CA TYR A 257 -16.47 -6.49 -3.61
C TYR A 257 -15.72 -7.25 -2.52
N ALA A 258 -14.39 -7.15 -2.52
CA ALA A 258 -13.55 -7.71 -1.47
C ALA A 258 -13.74 -6.93 -0.16
N ILE A 259 -14.05 -7.64 0.91
CA ILE A 259 -14.21 -7.10 2.26
C ILE A 259 -12.84 -6.73 2.81
N ASP A 260 -12.74 -5.58 3.50
CA ASP A 260 -11.48 -5.11 4.09
C ASP A 260 -11.01 -5.96 5.29
N ARG A 261 -9.74 -5.78 5.70
CA ARG A 261 -9.07 -6.70 6.63
C ARG A 261 -9.75 -6.88 7.98
N ASP A 262 -10.37 -5.83 8.52
CA ASP A 262 -11.00 -5.88 9.84
C ASP A 262 -12.32 -6.67 9.85
N GLU A 263 -12.99 -6.76 8.70
CA GLU A 263 -14.16 -7.59 8.48
C GLU A 263 -13.79 -9.04 8.12
N LYS A 264 -12.53 -9.35 7.81
CA LYS A 264 -12.05 -10.71 7.43
C LYS A 264 -12.15 -11.75 8.54
N LYS A 265 -12.34 -11.34 9.78
CA LYS A 265 -12.65 -12.26 10.89
C LYS A 265 -13.95 -13.06 10.64
N LYS A 266 -14.80 -12.60 9.71
CA LYS A 266 -16.02 -13.27 9.26
C LYS A 266 -15.73 -13.94 7.90
N ARG A 267 -15.17 -15.07 7.81
CA ARG A 267 -15.04 -16.07 6.71
C ARG A 267 -15.26 -15.67 5.22
N PHE A 268 -15.59 -14.43 4.84
CA PHE A 268 -15.87 -14.02 3.46
C PHE A 268 -14.71 -13.19 2.89
N GLN A 269 -14.19 -13.63 1.73
CA GLN A 269 -13.23 -12.82 0.96
C GLN A 269 -13.94 -11.72 0.14
N PHE A 270 -15.22 -11.93 -0.18
CA PHE A 270 -16.06 -11.01 -0.93
C PHE A 270 -17.40 -10.84 -0.24
N SER A 271 -18.09 -9.72 -0.52
CA SER A 271 -19.42 -9.47 -0.01
C SER A 271 -20.35 -10.65 -0.31
N PRO A 272 -21.22 -11.05 0.64
CA PRO A 272 -22.19 -12.12 0.40
C PRO A 272 -23.24 -11.72 -0.64
N GLU A 273 -23.47 -10.43 -0.79
CA GLU A 273 -24.40 -9.83 -1.74
C GLU A 273 -23.67 -9.21 -2.92
N SER A 274 -24.39 -8.98 -4.01
CA SER A 274 -23.90 -8.34 -5.23
C SER A 274 -24.41 -6.91 -5.37
N TYR A 275 -23.77 -6.16 -6.26
CA TYR A 275 -24.06 -4.76 -6.59
C TYR A 275 -24.02 -4.60 -8.10
N ILE A 276 -24.73 -3.62 -8.63
CA ILE A 276 -24.69 -3.27 -10.05
C ILE A 276 -23.63 -2.19 -10.26
N ILE A 277 -22.87 -2.28 -11.33
CA ILE A 277 -21.98 -1.20 -11.75
C ILE A 277 -22.83 -0.09 -12.36
N ALA A 278 -22.86 1.05 -11.69
CA ALA A 278 -23.59 2.25 -12.11
C ALA A 278 -22.73 3.22 -12.92
N GLY A 279 -21.41 3.01 -12.97
CA GLY A 279 -20.49 3.88 -13.69
C GLY A 279 -19.06 3.79 -13.21
N ARG A 280 -18.25 4.77 -13.65
CA ARG A 280 -16.84 4.88 -13.26
C ARG A 280 -16.54 6.27 -12.72
N GLU A 281 -15.67 6.30 -11.72
CA GLU A 281 -15.08 7.51 -11.19
C GLU A 281 -13.56 7.39 -11.22
N GLY A 282 -12.94 7.99 -12.24
CA GLY A 282 -11.52 7.81 -12.51
C GLY A 282 -11.17 6.33 -12.75
N ASN A 283 -10.31 5.76 -11.91
CA ASN A 283 -9.90 4.35 -11.97
C ASN A 283 -10.79 3.41 -11.15
N ASN A 284 -11.80 3.92 -10.48
CA ASN A 284 -12.71 3.17 -9.63
C ASN A 284 -14.06 2.95 -10.31
N TYR A 285 -14.81 1.98 -9.80
CA TYR A 285 -16.18 1.67 -10.22
C TYR A 285 -17.17 2.09 -9.15
N VAL A 286 -18.26 2.70 -9.58
CA VAL A 286 -19.40 3.05 -8.73
C VAL A 286 -20.34 1.84 -8.69
N LEU A 287 -20.54 1.28 -7.52
CA LEU A 287 -21.39 0.11 -7.27
C LEU A 287 -22.68 0.58 -6.63
N GLN A 288 -23.82 0.17 -7.16
CA GLN A 288 -25.13 0.57 -6.69
C GLN A 288 -25.92 -0.60 -6.11
N ALA A 289 -26.55 -0.38 -4.97
CA ALA A 289 -27.54 -1.28 -4.35
C ALA A 289 -28.96 -0.99 -4.89
N LYS A 290 -29.95 -1.81 -4.49
CA LYS A 290 -31.36 -1.67 -4.93
C LYS A 290 -32.01 -0.34 -4.53
N ASP A 291 -31.64 0.20 -3.36
CA ASP A 291 -32.17 1.45 -2.84
C ASP A 291 -31.51 2.70 -3.48
N GLY A 292 -30.66 2.51 -4.47
CA GLY A 292 -29.91 3.59 -5.12
C GLY A 292 -28.66 4.03 -4.37
N THR A 293 -28.38 3.54 -3.18
CA THR A 293 -27.15 3.83 -2.45
C THR A 293 -25.94 3.28 -3.20
N VAL A 294 -24.80 4.01 -3.15
CA VAL A 294 -23.61 3.68 -3.91
C VAL A 294 -22.36 3.55 -3.04
N LEU A 295 -21.43 2.74 -3.50
CA LEU A 295 -20.08 2.68 -2.96
C LEU A 295 -19.06 2.64 -4.10
N VAL A 296 -17.86 3.17 -3.86
CA VAL A 296 -16.80 3.24 -4.86
C VAL A 296 -15.70 2.25 -4.51
N LYS A 297 -15.35 1.37 -5.46
CA LYS A 297 -14.28 0.37 -5.27
C LYS A 297 -13.40 0.26 -6.51
N PRO A 298 -12.09 0.04 -6.33
CA PRO A 298 -11.17 -0.17 -7.45
C PRO A 298 -11.41 -1.55 -8.09
N ARG A 299 -11.10 -1.67 -9.39
CA ARG A 299 -11.32 -2.90 -10.17
C ARG A 299 -10.80 -4.17 -9.50
N PHE A 300 -9.63 -4.11 -8.89
CA PHE A 300 -9.01 -5.29 -8.27
C PHE A 300 -9.74 -5.80 -7.02
N LYS A 301 -10.62 -4.99 -6.43
CA LYS A 301 -11.51 -5.40 -5.33
C LYS A 301 -12.82 -5.99 -5.82
N LEU A 302 -13.07 -6.07 -7.14
CA LEU A 302 -14.34 -6.49 -7.71
C LEU A 302 -14.23 -7.88 -8.33
N GLN A 303 -15.25 -8.70 -8.08
CA GLN A 303 -15.49 -10.00 -8.68
C GLN A 303 -16.81 -9.98 -9.44
N VAL A 304 -16.79 -10.30 -10.73
CA VAL A 304 -18.01 -10.43 -11.54
C VAL A 304 -18.84 -11.61 -11.03
N VAL A 305 -20.13 -11.41 -10.93
CA VAL A 305 -21.12 -12.45 -10.63
C VAL A 305 -21.72 -12.93 -11.95
N LYS A 306 -21.53 -14.19 -12.28
CA LYS A 306 -22.11 -14.80 -13.48
C LYS A 306 -23.62 -14.95 -13.32
N ASN A 307 -24.36 -14.91 -14.42
CA ASN A 307 -25.85 -14.99 -14.41
C ASN A 307 -26.37 -16.21 -13.62
N ASN A 308 -25.72 -17.35 -13.74
CA ASN A 308 -26.09 -18.58 -13.02
C ASN A 308 -25.92 -18.48 -11.49
N ASP A 309 -25.16 -17.50 -11.01
CA ASP A 309 -24.88 -17.29 -9.60
C ASP A 309 -25.71 -16.15 -8.98
N TYR A 310 -26.64 -15.54 -9.73
CA TYR A 310 -27.44 -14.41 -9.25
C TYR A 310 -28.31 -14.75 -8.04
N ASN A 311 -28.84 -15.98 -7.98
CA ASN A 311 -29.59 -16.46 -6.83
C ASN A 311 -28.71 -16.72 -5.61
N LYS A 312 -27.47 -17.16 -5.85
CA LYS A 312 -26.47 -17.39 -4.80
C LYS A 312 -25.96 -16.08 -4.18
N TYR A 313 -25.87 -15.05 -4.99
CA TYR A 313 -25.42 -13.72 -4.58
C TYR A 313 -26.48 -12.68 -4.91
N PRO A 314 -27.55 -12.57 -4.09
CA PRO A 314 -28.64 -11.65 -4.33
C PRO A 314 -28.16 -10.20 -4.40
N LEU A 315 -28.88 -9.36 -5.14
CA LEU A 315 -28.58 -7.93 -5.20
C LEU A 315 -28.83 -7.31 -3.83
N SER A 316 -27.82 -6.61 -3.30
CA SER A 316 -27.92 -5.96 -2.00
C SER A 316 -29.05 -4.94 -1.96
N LYS A 317 -29.78 -4.89 -0.87
CA LYS A 317 -30.83 -3.89 -0.66
C LYS A 317 -30.24 -2.50 -0.47
N THR A 318 -29.14 -2.39 0.25
CA THR A 318 -28.44 -1.16 0.58
C THR A 318 -26.92 -1.38 0.64
N VAL A 319 -26.15 -0.32 0.60
CA VAL A 319 -24.72 -0.38 0.85
C VAL A 319 -24.49 -0.62 2.35
N PRO A 320 -23.58 -1.54 2.74
CA PRO A 320 -23.25 -1.74 4.14
C PRO A 320 -22.85 -0.43 4.79
N ASN A 321 -23.47 -0.12 5.92
CA ASN A 321 -23.26 1.11 6.63
C ASN A 321 -21.82 1.22 7.15
N GLN A 322 -21.04 2.10 6.54
CA GLN A 322 -19.90 2.70 7.22
C GLN A 322 -20.35 3.84 8.15
N TRP A 323 -21.55 4.41 7.89
CA TRP A 323 -22.09 5.55 8.66
C TRP A 323 -23.59 5.33 8.92
N ASN A 324 -23.93 4.98 10.16
CA ASN A 324 -25.30 4.66 10.60
C ASN A 324 -26.11 5.90 11.05
N GLY A 325 -25.86 7.08 10.50
CA GLY A 325 -26.52 8.30 10.94
C GLY A 325 -27.12 9.13 9.81
N LYS A 326 -27.99 10.05 10.17
CA LYS A 326 -28.41 11.14 9.29
C LYS A 326 -27.35 12.25 9.37
N ILE A 327 -26.91 12.78 8.23
CA ILE A 327 -26.09 13.98 8.21
C ILE A 327 -26.96 15.13 8.73
N THR A 328 -26.48 15.79 9.77
CA THR A 328 -27.14 16.95 10.36
C THR A 328 -26.51 18.25 9.94
N GLU A 329 -25.19 18.25 9.73
CA GLU A 329 -24.44 19.47 9.50
C GLU A 329 -23.13 19.21 8.76
N ILE A 330 -22.74 20.13 7.86
CA ILE A 330 -21.37 20.25 7.34
C ILE A 330 -20.63 21.26 8.21
N LEU A 331 -19.55 20.81 8.84
CA LEU A 331 -18.73 21.64 9.74
C LEU A 331 -17.60 22.32 8.98
N GLU A 332 -17.00 21.63 7.98
CA GLU A 332 -15.85 22.12 7.25
C GLU A 332 -15.76 21.44 5.87
N TYR A 333 -15.19 22.16 4.90
CA TYR A 333 -14.88 21.62 3.58
C TYR A 333 -13.39 21.71 3.29
N TYR A 334 -12.79 20.62 2.86
CA TYR A 334 -11.39 20.49 2.48
C TYR A 334 -11.24 20.47 0.96
N PRO A 335 -11.06 21.63 0.28
CA PRO A 335 -11.09 21.70 -1.18
C PRO A 335 -9.98 20.90 -1.85
N ARG A 336 -8.79 20.81 -1.24
CA ARG A 336 -7.65 20.04 -1.80
C ARG A 336 -7.91 18.55 -1.89
N THR A 337 -8.70 18.00 -0.98
CA THR A 337 -9.00 16.57 -0.90
C THR A 337 -10.42 16.23 -1.31
N ASN A 338 -11.24 17.25 -1.59
CA ASN A 338 -12.67 17.15 -1.88
C ASN A 338 -13.42 16.32 -0.82
N LYS A 339 -13.20 16.67 0.45
CA LYS A 339 -13.83 16.04 1.61
C LYS A 339 -14.64 17.06 2.41
N TYR A 340 -15.66 16.56 3.08
CA TYR A 340 -16.43 17.32 4.07
C TYR A 340 -16.21 16.72 5.46
N LYS A 341 -16.01 17.60 6.46
CA LYS A 341 -16.17 17.25 7.87
C LYS A 341 -17.64 17.42 8.21
N VAL A 342 -18.29 16.34 8.55
CA VAL A 342 -19.75 16.28 8.73
C VAL A 342 -20.11 15.75 10.11
N LYS A 343 -21.20 16.28 10.64
CA LYS A 343 -21.82 15.79 11.86
C LYS A 343 -22.96 14.84 11.52
N PHE A 344 -23.00 13.69 12.20
CA PHE A 344 -24.03 12.70 12.09
C PHE A 344 -24.82 12.58 13.38
N SER A 345 -26.14 12.47 13.26
CA SER A 345 -27.01 12.04 14.36
C SER A 345 -27.42 10.60 14.16
N VAL A 346 -27.20 9.77 15.17
CA VAL A 346 -27.53 8.34 15.18
C VAL A 346 -28.66 8.12 16.19
N PRO A 347 -29.78 7.49 15.80
CA PRO A 347 -30.82 7.12 16.75
C PRO A 347 -30.24 6.27 17.89
N ASN A 348 -30.52 6.67 19.11
CA ASN A 348 -30.08 5.99 20.34
C ASN A 348 -28.56 5.99 20.61
N ASN A 349 -27.80 6.87 19.95
CA ASN A 349 -26.35 7.02 20.16
C ASN A 349 -25.97 8.50 20.16
N ASN A 350 -24.76 8.79 20.64
CA ASN A 350 -24.24 10.16 20.59
C ASN A 350 -23.94 10.56 19.13
N ASP A 351 -24.14 11.85 18.83
CA ASP A 351 -23.69 12.44 17.57
C ASP A 351 -22.19 12.21 17.40
N TYR A 352 -21.75 11.92 16.17
CA TYR A 352 -20.34 11.79 15.86
C TYR A 352 -19.95 12.64 14.66
N ILE A 353 -18.67 12.95 14.56
CA ILE A 353 -18.08 13.76 13.49
C ILE A 353 -17.14 12.86 12.68
N ASP A 354 -17.23 12.93 11.35
CA ASP A 354 -16.32 12.20 10.45
C ASP A 354 -15.93 13.07 9.24
N ILE A 355 -14.80 12.74 8.61
CA ILE A 355 -14.30 13.42 7.41
C ILE A 355 -14.51 12.49 6.21
N ILE A 356 -15.46 12.87 5.35
CA ILE A 356 -15.96 12.00 4.30
C ILE A 356 -15.75 12.61 2.92
N PRO A 357 -15.29 11.86 1.92
CA PRO A 357 -15.21 12.31 0.54
C PRO A 357 -16.56 12.77 0.01
N ALA A 358 -16.58 13.92 -0.69
CA ALA A 358 -17.79 14.50 -1.26
C ALA A 358 -18.59 13.51 -2.13
N VAL A 359 -17.90 12.68 -2.90
CA VAL A 359 -18.52 11.64 -3.73
C VAL A 359 -19.33 10.64 -2.91
N ASN A 360 -18.81 10.21 -1.77
CA ASN A 360 -19.51 9.26 -0.90
C ASN A 360 -20.75 9.88 -0.27
N LEU A 361 -20.71 11.18 0.04
CA LEU A 361 -21.86 11.91 0.56
C LEU A 361 -22.90 12.15 -0.52
N ARG A 362 -22.50 12.56 -1.74
CA ARG A 362 -23.41 12.79 -2.86
C ARG A 362 -24.14 11.49 -3.26
N GLY A 363 -23.42 10.38 -3.32
CA GLY A 363 -24.03 9.10 -3.64
C GLY A 363 -25.03 8.61 -2.59
N ARG A 364 -24.86 8.95 -1.32
CA ARG A 364 -25.69 8.47 -0.22
C ARG A 364 -26.82 9.41 0.18
N PHE A 365 -26.58 10.72 0.07
CA PHE A 365 -27.50 11.76 0.54
C PHE A 365 -27.69 12.86 -0.52
N PRO A 366 -28.10 12.53 -1.76
CA PRO A 366 -28.05 13.45 -2.88
C PRO A 366 -28.82 14.75 -2.64
N GLY A 367 -30.04 14.65 -2.15
CA GLY A 367 -30.89 15.83 -1.87
C GLY A 367 -30.46 16.57 -0.60
N ARG A 368 -30.17 15.87 0.47
CA ARG A 368 -29.79 16.49 1.76
C ARG A 368 -28.43 17.14 1.71
N LEU A 369 -27.46 16.56 0.97
CA LEU A 369 -26.14 17.14 0.84
C LEU A 369 -26.20 18.51 0.17
N SER A 370 -26.96 18.66 -0.93
CA SER A 370 -27.12 19.96 -1.60
C SER A 370 -27.70 21.03 -0.67
N GLN A 371 -28.67 20.67 0.15
CA GLN A 371 -29.22 21.59 1.16
C GLN A 371 -28.16 21.99 2.19
N LEU A 372 -27.41 21.03 2.71
CA LEU A 372 -26.36 21.29 3.71
C LEU A 372 -25.17 22.06 3.11
N GLU A 373 -24.84 21.86 1.83
CA GLU A 373 -23.85 22.67 1.12
C GLU A 373 -24.31 24.12 1.00
N THR A 374 -25.59 24.37 0.72
CA THR A 374 -26.15 25.72 0.69
C THR A 374 -26.12 26.36 2.09
N GLU A 375 -26.64 25.67 3.10
CA GLU A 375 -26.62 26.12 4.51
C GLU A 375 -25.18 26.42 5.00
N PHE A 376 -24.21 25.60 4.58
CA PHE A 376 -22.80 25.81 4.92
C PHE A 376 -22.21 27.04 4.24
N ARG A 377 -22.49 27.28 2.94
CA ARG A 377 -22.02 28.46 2.20
C ARG A 377 -22.61 29.74 2.80
N GLU A 378 -23.91 29.75 3.09
CA GLU A 378 -24.59 30.88 3.75
C GLU A 378 -23.92 31.24 5.09
N ARG A 379 -23.60 30.22 5.92
CA ARG A 379 -22.89 30.43 7.21
C ARG A 379 -21.48 30.98 7.03
N GLN A 380 -20.82 30.69 5.93
CA GLN A 380 -19.47 31.16 5.63
C GLN A 380 -19.48 32.52 4.90
N GLY A 381 -20.65 33.09 4.60
CA GLY A 381 -20.77 34.33 3.83
C GLY A 381 -20.30 34.17 2.36
N LEU A 382 -20.33 32.97 1.84
CA LEU A 382 -19.95 32.60 0.47
C LEU A 382 -21.23 32.48 -0.38
N ASN A 383 -21.85 33.57 -0.74
CA ASN A 383 -22.98 33.57 -1.69
C ASN A 383 -22.49 33.56 -3.14
#